data_b9cd73dfac91aa116d90c8077b250528
#
_entry.id   b9cd73dfac91aa116d90c8077b250528
#
_cell.length_a   1.000
_cell.length_b   1.000
_cell.length_c   1.000
_cell.angle_alpha   90.00
_cell.angle_beta   90.00
_cell.angle_gamma   90.00
#
_symmetry.space_group_name_H-M   'P 1'
#
loop_
_entity.id
_entity.type
_entity.pdbx_description
1 polymer ?
#
loop_
_entity_poly.entity_id
_entity_poly.type
_entity_poly.pdbx_seq_one_letter_code
_entity_poly.pdbx_strand_id
1 'polypeptide(L)'
;MIEDHSLYVELGKVLSVGQKFFYTYDFGSSTNLNLRIVSEREGLADPKDAVVLLARNIAPEFKCSVCGAPATLISGGAWGDGNTYCKKHAKKFEDEGLLLPIVNSPRVGVCGYDGPGRNYAHEFEV
;
A
#
# COMPACT_ATOMS: atom_id res chain seq x y z
N MET A 1 -19.97 14.61 -14.64
CA MET A 1 -18.93 14.16 -15.60
C MET A 1 -17.64 13.92 -14.80
N ILE A 2 -17.02 12.78 -14.96
CA ILE A 2 -15.72 12.49 -14.34
C ILE A 2 -14.67 12.98 -15.33
N GLU A 3 -13.83 13.92 -14.90
CA GLU A 3 -12.64 14.32 -15.68
C GLU A 3 -11.47 13.42 -15.32
N ASP A 4 -10.91 12.78 -16.32
CA ASP A 4 -9.69 12.01 -16.21
C ASP A 4 -8.49 12.88 -16.61
N HIS A 5 -7.49 12.92 -15.73
CA HIS A 5 -6.27 13.68 -15.96
C HIS A 5 -5.06 12.75 -16.10
N SER A 6 -4.13 13.13 -16.96
CA SER A 6 -2.84 12.49 -17.06
C SER A 6 -2.06 12.59 -15.73
N LEU A 7 -1.29 11.56 -15.39
CA LEU A 7 -0.36 11.60 -14.26
C LEU A 7 0.80 12.59 -14.43
N TYR A 8 0.97 13.16 -15.62
CA TYR A 8 1.98 14.18 -15.92
C TYR A 8 1.50 15.62 -15.70
N VAL A 9 0.39 15.80 -15.00
CA VAL A 9 -0.14 17.12 -14.67
C VAL A 9 0.28 17.53 -13.25
N GLU A 10 0.59 18.80 -13.07
CA GLU A 10 0.84 19.36 -11.73
C GLU A 10 -0.46 19.37 -10.91
N LEU A 11 -0.44 18.80 -9.71
CA LEU A 11 -1.62 18.69 -8.86
C LEU A 11 -2.28 20.04 -8.55
N GLY A 12 -1.47 21.09 -8.34
CA GLY A 12 -1.98 22.43 -8.07
C GLY A 12 -2.78 23.08 -9.21
N LYS A 13 -2.68 22.54 -10.44
CA LYS A 13 -3.44 23.02 -11.59
C LYS A 13 -4.82 22.39 -11.71
N VAL A 14 -5.02 21.21 -11.12
CA VAL A 14 -6.23 20.40 -11.29
C VAL A 14 -6.99 20.14 -10.00
N LEU A 15 -6.36 20.35 -8.84
CA LEU A 15 -6.94 20.08 -7.53
C LEU A 15 -7.03 21.35 -6.69
N SER A 16 -8.06 21.43 -5.86
CA SER A 16 -8.33 22.53 -4.93
C SER A 16 -8.56 22.00 -3.52
N VAL A 17 -8.33 22.85 -2.51
CA VAL A 17 -8.62 22.50 -1.12
C VAL A 17 -10.08 22.08 -0.94
N GLY A 18 -10.29 20.97 -0.23
CA GLY A 18 -11.60 20.36 0.00
C GLY A 18 -12.05 19.39 -1.09
N GLN A 19 -11.41 19.40 -2.25
CA GLN A 19 -11.74 18.51 -3.36
C GLN A 19 -11.41 17.06 -3.02
N LYS A 20 -12.33 16.17 -3.37
CA LYS A 20 -12.15 14.72 -3.38
C LYS A 20 -11.82 14.25 -4.78
N PHE A 21 -10.90 13.30 -4.88
CA PHE A 21 -10.53 12.70 -6.15
C PHE A 21 -10.18 11.22 -5.97
N PHE A 22 -10.12 10.52 -7.08
CA PHE A 22 -9.82 9.08 -7.10
C PHE A 22 -8.48 8.86 -7.80
N TYR A 23 -7.75 7.88 -7.30
CA TYR A 23 -6.56 7.37 -7.95
C TYR A 23 -6.63 5.85 -8.01
N THR A 24 -6.43 5.30 -9.19
CA THR A 24 -6.38 3.85 -9.37
C THR A 24 -4.95 3.44 -9.67
N TYR A 25 -4.42 2.58 -8.83
CA TYR A 25 -3.11 1.99 -9.00
C TYR A 25 -3.22 0.58 -9.55
N ASP A 26 -2.37 0.23 -10.51
CA ASP A 26 -2.24 -1.10 -11.11
C ASP A 26 -3.54 -1.61 -11.74
N PHE A 27 -3.85 -1.13 -12.94
CA PHE A 27 -4.99 -1.58 -13.71
C PHE A 27 -4.95 -3.09 -13.97
N GLY A 28 -6.06 -3.78 -13.68
CA GLY A 28 -6.19 -5.23 -13.75
C GLY A 28 -6.37 -5.85 -12.37
N SER A 29 -5.44 -5.64 -11.44
CA SER A 29 -5.61 -5.90 -10.00
C SER A 29 -5.82 -4.59 -9.22
N SER A 30 -6.66 -3.76 -9.74
CA SER A 30 -6.83 -2.34 -9.37
C SER A 30 -6.97 -2.10 -7.88
N THR A 31 -6.14 -1.22 -7.35
CA THR A 31 -6.33 -0.64 -6.01
C THR A 31 -6.84 0.78 -6.16
N ASN A 32 -8.04 1.01 -5.69
CA ASN A 32 -8.70 2.32 -5.76
C ASN A 32 -8.48 3.10 -4.48
N LEU A 33 -7.98 4.31 -4.61
CA LEU A 33 -7.74 5.24 -3.51
C LEU A 33 -8.70 6.42 -3.61
N ASN A 34 -9.33 6.75 -2.49
CA ASN A 34 -10.13 7.95 -2.32
C ASN A 34 -9.28 8.99 -1.60
N LEU A 35 -9.04 10.12 -2.23
CA LEU A 35 -8.16 11.14 -1.71
C LEU A 35 -8.93 12.47 -1.55
N ARG A 36 -8.45 13.31 -0.65
CA ARG A 36 -9.01 14.63 -0.42
C ARG A 36 -7.89 15.62 -0.11
N ILE A 37 -7.95 16.78 -0.71
CA ILE A 37 -7.09 17.90 -0.36
C ILE A 37 -7.62 18.55 0.91
N VAL A 38 -6.89 18.45 2.01
CA VAL A 38 -7.33 19.00 3.31
C VAL A 38 -6.83 20.41 3.55
N SER A 39 -5.64 20.76 3.06
CA SER A 39 -5.08 22.10 3.20
C SER A 39 -3.99 22.36 2.17
N GLU A 40 -3.69 23.62 1.97
CA GLU A 40 -2.60 24.12 1.14
C GLU A 40 -1.89 25.26 1.88
N ARG A 41 -0.59 25.34 1.73
CA ARG A 41 0.22 26.42 2.28
C ARG A 41 1.31 26.81 1.30
N GLU A 42 1.71 28.07 1.33
CA GLU A 42 2.91 28.51 0.63
C GLU A 42 4.16 28.04 1.39
N GLY A 43 5.19 27.68 0.66
CA GLY A 43 6.45 27.21 1.21
C GLY A 43 7.35 26.64 0.14
N LEU A 44 8.60 26.41 0.52
CA LEU A 44 9.56 25.71 -0.33
C LEU A 44 9.48 24.22 -0.01
N ALA A 45 9.22 23.41 -1.03
CA ALA A 45 9.34 21.96 -0.92
C ALA A 45 10.81 21.58 -0.76
N ASP A 46 11.11 20.64 0.12
CA ASP A 46 12.44 20.05 0.19
C ASP A 46 12.66 19.22 -1.09
N PRO A 47 13.72 19.48 -1.87
CA PRO A 47 14.02 18.69 -3.06
C PRO A 47 14.25 17.20 -2.79
N LYS A 48 14.58 16.86 -1.55
CA LYS A 48 14.81 15.46 -1.13
C LYS A 48 13.54 14.77 -0.66
N ASP A 49 12.60 15.52 -0.11
CA ASP A 49 11.37 15.02 0.50
C ASP A 49 10.14 15.67 -0.15
N ALA A 50 9.91 15.36 -1.43
CA ALA A 50 8.77 15.88 -2.19
C ALA A 50 7.42 15.39 -1.64
N VAL A 51 7.41 14.25 -0.95
CA VAL A 51 6.23 13.67 -0.29
C VAL A 51 6.60 13.28 1.13
N VAL A 52 5.86 13.79 2.10
CA VAL A 52 6.07 13.51 3.52
C VAL A 52 4.82 12.83 4.09
N LEU A 53 5.00 11.65 4.69
CA LEU A 53 3.92 10.98 5.42
C LEU A 53 3.73 11.64 6.78
N LEU A 54 2.55 12.24 7.01
CA LEU A 54 2.23 12.91 8.27
C LEU A 54 1.54 12.00 9.29
N ALA A 55 0.73 11.07 8.81
CA ALA A 55 -0.01 10.13 9.65
C ALA A 55 -0.41 8.89 8.86
N ARG A 56 -0.57 7.78 9.55
CA ARG A 56 -1.11 6.54 8.97
C ARG A 56 -1.89 5.76 10.04
N ASN A 57 -2.70 4.83 9.61
CA ASN A 57 -3.42 3.91 10.50
C ASN A 57 -2.42 2.96 11.22
N ILE A 58 -2.84 2.48 12.38
CA ILE A 58 -2.17 1.35 13.03
C ILE A 58 -2.37 0.12 12.14
N ALA A 59 -1.28 -0.61 11.91
CA ALA A 59 -1.34 -1.84 11.11
C ALA A 59 -2.30 -2.86 11.72
N PRO A 60 -3.20 -3.46 10.93
CA PRO A 60 -4.05 -4.52 11.42
C PRO A 60 -3.23 -5.74 11.82
N GLU A 61 -3.67 -6.44 12.86
CA GLU A 61 -3.06 -7.69 13.27
C GLU A 61 -3.56 -8.86 12.42
N PHE A 62 -2.63 -9.62 11.88
CA PHE A 62 -2.92 -10.88 11.18
C PHE A 62 -2.51 -12.06 12.05
N LYS A 63 -3.34 -13.07 12.07
CA LYS A 63 -3.07 -14.30 12.82
C LYS A 63 -2.78 -15.45 11.87
N CYS A 64 -1.84 -16.30 12.28
CA CYS A 64 -1.54 -17.52 11.55
C CYS A 64 -2.79 -18.39 11.41
N SER A 65 -3.12 -18.78 10.19
CA SER A 65 -4.28 -19.63 9.89
C SER A 65 -4.18 -21.04 10.50
N VAL A 66 -2.97 -21.45 10.91
CA VAL A 66 -2.73 -22.76 11.50
C VAL A 66 -2.75 -22.73 13.03
N CYS A 67 -2.04 -21.79 13.66
CA CYS A 67 -1.85 -21.81 15.12
C CYS A 67 -2.36 -20.56 15.85
N GLY A 68 -2.86 -19.56 15.13
CA GLY A 68 -3.36 -18.31 15.72
C GLY A 68 -2.29 -17.36 16.26
N ALA A 69 -1.01 -17.70 16.17
CA ALA A 69 0.09 -16.80 16.53
C ALA A 69 0.17 -15.62 15.55
N PRO A 70 0.85 -14.52 15.90
CA PRO A 70 1.06 -13.41 14.97
C PRO A 70 1.67 -13.88 13.66
N ALA A 71 1.03 -13.50 12.54
CA ALA A 71 1.48 -13.84 11.19
C ALA A 71 2.36 -12.74 10.62
N THR A 72 3.35 -13.13 9.83
CA THR A 72 4.28 -12.24 9.14
C THR A 72 4.30 -12.42 7.63
N LEU A 73 3.68 -13.49 7.14
CA LEU A 73 3.62 -13.84 5.73
C LEU A 73 2.18 -14.11 5.29
N ILE A 74 1.88 -13.79 4.03
CA ILE A 74 0.59 -14.03 3.41
C ILE A 74 0.79 -14.78 2.09
N SER A 75 -0.05 -15.77 1.83
CA SER A 75 -0.12 -16.46 0.55
C SER A 75 -0.86 -15.55 -0.44
N GLY A 76 -0.11 -14.93 -1.34
CA GLY A 76 -0.61 -13.89 -2.23
C GLY A 76 -0.44 -14.22 -3.70
N GLY A 77 -0.78 -13.25 -4.56
CA GLY A 77 -0.75 -13.39 -6.01
C GLY A 77 -2.02 -14.00 -6.59
N ALA A 78 -1.99 -14.33 -7.88
CA ALA A 78 -3.15 -14.87 -8.61
C ALA A 78 -3.59 -16.25 -8.13
N TRP A 79 -2.71 -16.99 -7.50
CA TRP A 79 -2.92 -18.38 -7.05
C TRP A 79 -2.88 -18.51 -5.53
N GLY A 80 -2.69 -17.41 -4.82
CA GLY A 80 -2.71 -17.40 -3.37
C GLY A 80 -4.12 -17.54 -2.81
N ASP A 81 -4.25 -18.23 -1.69
CA ASP A 81 -5.52 -18.39 -0.96
C ASP A 81 -5.82 -17.24 0.00
N GLY A 82 -4.90 -16.28 0.14
CA GLY A 82 -5.01 -15.16 1.07
C GLY A 82 -4.79 -15.53 2.54
N ASN A 83 -4.42 -16.77 2.83
CA ASN A 83 -4.13 -17.22 4.18
C ASN A 83 -2.83 -16.60 4.71
N THR A 84 -2.80 -16.37 6.01
CA THR A 84 -1.66 -15.76 6.69
C THR A 84 -0.95 -16.76 7.58
N TYR A 85 0.37 -16.66 7.66
CA TYR A 85 1.22 -17.64 8.32
C TYR A 85 2.28 -16.98 9.18
N CYS A 86 2.57 -17.57 10.35
CA CYS A 86 3.80 -17.29 11.09
C CYS A 86 5.00 -17.96 10.39
N LYS A 87 6.20 -17.54 10.70
CA LYS A 87 7.44 -18.07 10.10
C LYS A 87 7.55 -19.60 10.16
N LYS A 88 7.09 -20.21 11.26
CA LYS A 88 7.12 -21.67 11.44
C LYS A 88 6.23 -22.39 10.45
N HIS A 89 5.00 -21.93 10.26
CA HIS A 89 4.03 -22.58 9.38
C HIS A 89 4.19 -22.19 7.92
N ALA A 90 4.77 -21.03 7.64
CA ALA A 90 5.11 -20.61 6.28
C ALA A 90 6.06 -21.55 5.57
N LYS A 91 7.00 -22.18 6.29
CA LYS A 91 7.97 -23.14 5.72
C LYS A 91 7.33 -24.31 4.97
N LYS A 92 6.11 -24.68 5.33
CA LYS A 92 5.39 -25.77 4.65
C LYS A 92 4.89 -25.37 3.27
N PHE A 93 4.84 -24.08 2.97
CA PHE A 93 4.26 -23.52 1.75
C PHE A 93 5.28 -22.78 0.89
N GLU A 94 6.56 -22.77 1.27
CA GLU A 94 7.63 -22.11 0.51
C GLU A 94 7.75 -22.67 -0.93
N ASP A 95 7.44 -23.94 -1.11
CA ASP A 95 7.50 -24.62 -2.42
C ASP A 95 6.17 -24.60 -3.19
N GLU A 96 5.06 -24.22 -2.55
CA GLU A 96 3.72 -24.37 -3.14
C GLU A 96 3.10 -23.07 -3.66
N GLY A 97 3.69 -21.92 -3.35
CA GLY A 97 3.10 -20.65 -3.75
C GLY A 97 3.95 -19.44 -3.39
N LEU A 98 3.49 -18.30 -3.85
CA LEU A 98 4.11 -17.00 -3.55
C LEU A 98 3.75 -16.57 -2.14
N LEU A 99 4.71 -16.68 -1.22
CA LEU A 99 4.61 -16.08 0.10
C LEU A 99 5.18 -14.65 0.08
N LEU A 100 4.37 -13.71 0.50
CA LEU A 100 4.69 -12.30 0.56
C LEU A 100 4.75 -11.81 2.00
N PRO A 101 5.59 -10.83 2.32
CA PRO A 101 5.54 -10.20 3.64
C PRO A 101 4.19 -9.50 3.85
N ILE A 102 3.68 -9.56 5.07
CA ILE A 102 2.52 -8.76 5.48
C ILE A 102 2.99 -7.32 5.67
N VAL A 103 2.35 -6.41 4.94
CA VAL A 103 2.64 -4.98 4.98
C VAL A 103 1.38 -4.19 5.31
N ASN A 104 1.54 -3.01 5.91
CA ASN A 104 0.43 -2.11 6.20
C ASN A 104 -0.01 -1.35 4.94
N SER A 105 -0.67 -2.05 4.05
CA SER A 105 -1.14 -1.52 2.77
C SER A 105 -2.42 -2.25 2.33
N PRO A 106 -3.35 -1.57 1.64
CA PRO A 106 -4.49 -2.22 1.01
C PRO A 106 -4.09 -3.22 -0.09
N ARG A 107 -2.83 -3.18 -0.53
CA ARG A 107 -2.29 -4.14 -1.52
C ARG A 107 -1.62 -5.37 -0.89
N VAL A 108 -1.72 -5.55 0.42
CA VAL A 108 -1.16 -6.74 1.09
C VAL A 108 -1.65 -8.03 0.41
N GLY A 109 -0.72 -8.87 -0.01
CA GLY A 109 -1.02 -10.14 -0.70
C GLY A 109 -1.43 -10.00 -2.17
N VAL A 110 -1.43 -8.81 -2.76
CA VAL A 110 -1.89 -8.57 -4.14
C VAL A 110 -0.70 -8.53 -5.10
N CYS A 111 -0.74 -9.35 -6.15
CA CYS A 111 0.19 -9.29 -7.29
C CYS A 111 1.68 -9.14 -6.94
N GLY A 112 2.16 -9.87 -5.96
CA GLY A 112 3.56 -9.83 -5.57
C GLY A 112 3.98 -8.56 -4.81
N TYR A 113 3.03 -7.76 -4.32
CA TYR A 113 3.33 -6.55 -3.58
C TYR A 113 3.98 -6.89 -2.22
N ASP A 114 5.19 -6.44 -2.03
CA ASP A 114 6.03 -6.71 -0.86
C ASP A 114 6.33 -5.46 -0.01
N GLY A 115 5.67 -4.36 -0.32
CA GLY A 115 5.80 -3.09 0.39
C GLY A 115 6.21 -1.92 -0.51
N PRO A 116 6.44 -0.74 0.08
CA PRO A 116 6.92 0.42 -0.65
C PRO A 116 8.30 0.15 -1.27
N GLY A 117 8.57 0.78 -2.40
CA GLY A 117 9.86 0.66 -3.08
C GLY A 117 11.03 1.06 -2.15
N ARG A 118 12.22 0.54 -2.43
CA ARG A 118 13.42 0.72 -1.59
C ARG A 118 13.76 2.17 -1.23
N ASN A 119 13.34 3.12 -2.07
CA ASN A 119 13.60 4.54 -1.84
C ASN A 119 12.72 5.15 -0.71
N TYR A 120 11.67 4.45 -0.29
CA TYR A 120 10.72 4.90 0.72
C TYR A 120 10.60 3.94 1.91
N ALA A 121 11.33 2.83 1.91
CA ALA A 121 11.22 1.80 2.95
C ALA A 121 11.54 2.34 4.35
N HIS A 122 12.51 3.26 4.45
CA HIS A 122 12.93 3.86 5.73
C HIS A 122 11.93 4.87 6.30
N GLU A 123 10.99 5.39 5.49
CA GLU A 123 9.97 6.35 5.95
C GLU A 123 8.78 5.67 6.62
N PHE A 124 8.67 4.36 6.49
CA PHE A 124 7.51 3.57 6.93
C PHE A 124 7.80 2.58 8.06
N GLU A 125 9.05 2.49 8.49
CA GLU A 125 9.44 1.72 9.68
C GLU A 125 9.14 2.54 10.95
N VAL A 126 7.92 2.42 11.42
CA VAL A 126 7.51 2.90 12.75
C VAL A 126 6.87 1.76 13.51
#